data_cd54174ed513663c6e5f94d3e7624b3b
#
_entry.id   cd54174ed513663c6e5f94d3e7624b3b
#
_cell.length_a   1.000
_cell.length_b   1.000
_cell.length_c   1.000
_cell.angle_alpha   90.00
_cell.angle_beta   90.00
_cell.angle_gamma   90.00
#
_symmetry.space_group_name_H-M   'P 1'
#
loop_
_entity.id
_entity.type
_entity.pdbx_description
1 polymer ?
#
loop_
_entity_poly.entity_id
_entity_poly.type
_entity_poly.pdbx_seq_one_letter_code
_entity_poly.pdbx_strand_id
1 'polypeptide(L)'
;LGDVYKRQTEGSQMKKRTKKKTRDSNLAQKHRDLLKFAAMMQDSHANYVILGVENQMEVHYAMPVRNMVYDALQYDKQVAMIAADNRRNKRFSSGTMRNNGEFLSGFLRTDKILPVITLTLYFGTEPWDGPLSLREMYDINDSKLLDFVPDYRVQLIQPMTLSEDDFEKFHTSLREVLQTI
;
A
#
# COMPACT_ATOMS: atom_id res chain seq x y z
N LEU A 1 19.78 32.76 -8.88
CA LEU A 1 19.17 31.60 -8.13
C LEU A 1 19.90 31.27 -6.82
N GLY A 2 21.08 31.87 -6.58
CA GLY A 2 21.87 31.61 -5.36
C GLY A 2 21.52 32.46 -4.11
N ASP A 3 20.91 33.61 -4.27
CA ASP A 3 20.75 34.59 -3.17
C ASP A 3 19.42 34.52 -2.41
N VAL A 4 18.46 33.75 -2.89
CA VAL A 4 17.15 33.58 -2.21
C VAL A 4 17.23 32.58 -1.07
N TYR A 5 18.21 31.70 -1.06
CA TYR A 5 18.34 30.64 -0.04
C TYR A 5 19.08 31.07 1.25
N LYS A 6 19.82 32.18 1.24
CA LYS A 6 20.65 32.58 2.39
C LYS A 6 19.95 33.40 3.48
N ARG A 7 18.74 33.94 3.24
CA ARG A 7 18.06 34.80 4.21
C ARG A 7 17.02 34.11 5.10
N GLN A 8 16.83 32.82 4.98
CA GLN A 8 15.84 32.09 5.81
C GLN A 8 16.43 31.21 6.91
N THR A 9 17.74 31.21 7.12
CA THR A 9 18.39 30.26 8.04
C THR A 9 18.72 30.79 9.42
N GLU A 10 18.65 32.09 9.70
CA GLU A 10 19.09 32.63 11.00
C GLU A 10 17.99 32.96 12.02
N GLY A 11 16.71 32.87 11.66
CA GLY A 11 15.60 33.20 12.57
C GLY A 11 14.83 32.00 13.15
N SER A 12 15.20 30.75 12.83
CA SER A 12 14.30 29.59 12.99
C SER A 12 14.79 28.46 13.90
N GLN A 13 15.89 28.62 14.60
CA GLN A 13 16.45 27.47 15.35
C GLN A 13 15.80 27.17 16.71
N MET A 14 14.97 28.04 17.26
CA MET A 14 14.43 27.84 18.61
C MET A 14 12.98 27.34 18.68
N LYS A 15 12.24 27.32 17.56
CA LYS A 15 10.84 26.80 17.51
C LYS A 15 10.67 25.46 16.82
N LYS A 16 11.73 24.81 16.35
CA LYS A 16 11.65 23.57 15.53
C LYS A 16 11.66 22.26 16.32
N ARG A 17 11.92 22.27 17.64
CA ARG A 17 12.03 21.01 18.41
C ARG A 17 10.69 20.39 18.81
N THR A 18 9.61 21.15 18.88
CA THR A 18 8.30 20.64 19.32
C THR A 18 7.35 20.26 18.18
N LYS A 19 7.57 20.74 16.94
CA LYS A 19 6.67 20.42 15.81
C LYS A 19 7.07 19.18 14.99
N LYS A 20 8.29 18.67 15.14
CA LYS A 20 8.75 17.49 14.36
C LYS A 20 8.19 16.17 14.91
N LYS A 21 7.84 16.12 16.20
CA LYS A 21 7.31 14.89 16.83
C LYS A 21 5.85 14.60 16.46
N THR A 22 5.08 15.60 16.00
CA THR A 22 3.64 15.45 15.71
C THR A 22 3.34 15.06 14.26
N ARG A 23 4.28 15.24 13.32
CA ARG A 23 4.07 14.84 11.91
C ARG A 23 4.37 13.37 11.64
N ASP A 24 5.36 12.80 12.33
CA ASP A 24 5.73 11.39 12.16
C ASP A 24 4.72 10.44 12.83
N SER A 25 4.00 10.90 13.86
CA SER A 25 2.96 10.10 14.52
C SER A 25 1.67 9.97 13.70
N ASN A 26 1.36 10.93 12.82
CA ASN A 26 0.14 10.87 12.01
C ASN A 26 0.28 10.00 10.75
N LEU A 27 1.49 9.73 10.27
CA LEU A 27 1.72 8.79 9.16
C LEU A 27 1.59 7.32 9.62
N ALA A 28 1.87 7.05 10.90
CA ALA A 28 1.82 5.69 11.46
C ALA A 28 0.41 5.18 11.78
N GLN A 29 -0.63 6.03 11.71
CA GLN A 29 -1.99 5.70 12.15
C GLN A 29 -3.03 5.73 11.03
N LYS A 30 -2.65 5.51 9.78
CA LYS A 30 -3.64 5.23 8.74
C LYS A 30 -4.10 3.78 8.88
N HIS A 31 -5.27 3.58 9.49
CA HIS A 31 -5.90 2.27 9.59
C HIS A 31 -6.77 2.04 8.36
N ARG A 32 -6.67 0.84 7.78
CA ARG A 32 -7.65 0.31 6.84
C ARG A 32 -8.90 -0.13 7.58
N ASP A 33 -10.04 -0.12 6.89
CA ASP A 33 -11.28 -0.65 7.46
C ASP A 33 -11.15 -2.12 7.80
N LEU A 34 -10.49 -2.89 6.93
CA LEU A 34 -10.23 -4.30 7.16
C LEU A 34 -8.88 -4.73 6.54
N LEU A 35 -8.14 -5.56 7.27
CA LEU A 35 -6.94 -6.24 6.78
C LEU A 35 -7.02 -7.71 7.14
N LYS A 36 -7.00 -8.60 6.16
CA LYS A 36 -7.04 -10.05 6.33
C LYS A 36 -5.91 -10.74 5.60
N PHE A 37 -5.48 -11.86 6.17
CA PHE A 37 -4.62 -12.82 5.52
C PHE A 37 -5.49 -13.78 4.73
N ALA A 38 -5.24 -13.90 3.44
CA ALA A 38 -5.99 -14.79 2.56
C ALA A 38 -5.07 -15.79 1.88
N ALA A 39 -5.56 -17.02 1.69
CA ALA A 39 -4.89 -18.02 0.89
C ALA A 39 -5.71 -18.25 -0.38
N MET A 40 -5.06 -18.14 -1.53
CA MET A 40 -5.63 -18.47 -2.81
C MET A 40 -5.10 -19.86 -3.24
N MET A 41 -5.98 -20.82 -3.44
CA MET A 41 -5.62 -22.14 -3.92
C MET A 41 -5.64 -22.16 -5.45
N GLN A 42 -4.54 -22.52 -6.07
CA GLN A 42 -4.45 -22.74 -7.48
C GLN A 42 -3.61 -24.00 -7.72
N ASP A 43 -4.15 -24.99 -8.41
CA ASP A 43 -3.47 -26.22 -8.83
C ASP A 43 -2.67 -26.92 -7.71
N SER A 44 -3.29 -27.13 -6.55
CA SER A 44 -2.68 -27.70 -5.34
C SER A 44 -1.57 -26.85 -4.68
N HIS A 45 -1.32 -25.64 -5.16
CA HIS A 45 -0.42 -24.67 -4.51
C HIS A 45 -1.22 -23.58 -3.80
N ALA A 46 -0.87 -23.30 -2.56
CA ALA A 46 -1.44 -22.17 -1.81
C ALA A 46 -0.60 -20.91 -2.02
N ASN A 47 -1.21 -19.90 -2.64
CA ASN A 47 -0.64 -18.56 -2.73
C ASN A 47 -1.22 -17.71 -1.61
N TYR A 48 -0.35 -17.13 -0.78
CA TYR A 48 -0.77 -16.29 0.32
C TYR A 48 -0.72 -14.82 -0.08
N VAL A 49 -1.75 -14.08 0.28
CA VAL A 49 -1.86 -12.64 0.03
C VAL A 49 -2.36 -11.91 1.28
N ILE A 50 -2.01 -10.65 1.39
CA ILE A 50 -2.60 -9.74 2.37
C ILE A 50 -3.70 -8.97 1.66
N LEU A 51 -4.95 -9.16 2.08
CA LEU A 51 -6.10 -8.51 1.51
C LEU A 51 -6.52 -7.33 2.40
N GLY A 52 -6.49 -6.13 1.83
CA GLY A 52 -7.04 -4.93 2.43
C GLY A 52 -8.41 -4.61 1.83
N VAL A 53 -9.33 -4.10 2.63
CA VAL A 53 -10.64 -3.63 2.17
C VAL A 53 -10.84 -2.21 2.66
N GLU A 54 -11.27 -1.34 1.75
CA GLU A 54 -11.61 0.06 1.98
C GLU A 54 -13.06 0.28 1.54
N ASN A 55 -13.93 0.66 2.48
CA ASN A 55 -15.32 0.98 2.19
C ASN A 55 -15.45 2.47 1.87
N GLN A 56 -16.13 2.81 0.80
CA GLN A 56 -16.38 4.17 0.37
C GLN A 56 -17.87 4.38 0.09
N MET A 57 -18.46 5.40 0.71
CA MET A 57 -19.82 5.86 0.40
C MET A 57 -19.82 6.99 -0.62
N GLU A 58 -18.71 7.71 -0.71
CA GLU A 58 -18.48 8.84 -1.61
C GLU A 58 -17.23 8.60 -2.45
N VAL A 59 -17.16 9.19 -3.64
CA VAL A 59 -15.99 9.09 -4.51
C VAL A 59 -14.79 9.78 -3.86
N HIS A 60 -13.70 9.06 -3.72
CA HIS A 60 -12.45 9.62 -3.21
C HIS A 60 -11.48 9.84 -4.37
N TYR A 61 -11.40 11.07 -4.88
CA TYR A 61 -10.62 11.43 -6.07
C TYR A 61 -9.10 11.22 -5.96
N ALA A 62 -8.57 10.93 -4.79
CA ALA A 62 -7.18 10.53 -4.60
C ALA A 62 -7.05 9.06 -4.15
N MET A 63 -7.98 8.20 -4.54
CA MET A 63 -8.01 6.79 -4.13
C MET A 63 -6.77 6.00 -4.55
N PRO A 64 -6.19 6.17 -5.75
CA PRO A 64 -4.95 5.50 -6.13
C PRO A 64 -3.80 5.79 -5.15
N VAL A 65 -3.62 7.05 -4.75
CA VAL A 65 -2.58 7.44 -3.79
C VAL A 65 -2.88 6.86 -2.41
N ARG A 66 -4.13 6.88 -1.97
CA ARG A 66 -4.55 6.36 -0.66
C ARG A 66 -4.24 4.87 -0.55
N ASN A 67 -4.67 4.08 -1.53
CA ASN A 67 -4.43 2.63 -1.56
C ASN A 67 -2.93 2.30 -1.67
N MET A 68 -2.21 3.01 -2.53
CA MET A 68 -0.75 2.86 -2.67
C MET A 68 -0.03 3.07 -1.33
N VAL A 69 -0.40 4.10 -0.57
CA VAL A 69 0.19 4.34 0.76
C VAL A 69 -0.09 3.19 1.72
N TYR A 70 -1.31 2.68 1.73
CA TYR A 70 -1.66 1.54 2.59
C TYR A 70 -0.87 0.27 2.22
N ASP A 71 -0.74 -0.03 0.95
CA ASP A 71 0.02 -1.19 0.49
C ASP A 71 1.51 -1.03 0.80
N ALA A 72 2.08 0.16 0.56
CA ALA A 72 3.47 0.45 0.89
C ALA A 72 3.76 0.28 2.39
N LEU A 73 2.86 0.71 3.27
CA LEU A 73 3.01 0.51 4.71
C LEU A 73 2.96 -0.98 5.11
N GLN A 74 2.18 -1.81 4.41
CA GLN A 74 2.18 -3.26 4.66
C GLN A 74 3.46 -3.93 4.14
N TYR A 75 4.00 -3.50 3.00
CA TYR A 75 5.30 -3.98 2.52
C TYR A 75 6.43 -3.57 3.47
N ASP A 76 6.48 -2.31 3.91
CA ASP A 76 7.46 -1.84 4.88
C ASP A 76 7.42 -2.66 6.18
N LYS A 77 6.22 -2.91 6.70
CA LYS A 77 6.03 -3.74 7.89
C LYS A 77 6.56 -5.16 7.70
N GLN A 78 6.31 -5.80 6.55
CA GLN A 78 6.82 -7.14 6.26
C GLN A 78 8.35 -7.15 6.24
N VAL A 79 8.96 -6.18 5.53
CA VAL A 79 10.42 -6.06 5.46
C VAL A 79 11.02 -5.85 6.85
N ALA A 80 10.45 -4.96 7.65
CA ALA A 80 10.90 -4.70 9.02
C ALA A 80 10.81 -5.94 9.92
N MET A 81 9.71 -6.71 9.82
CA MET A 81 9.52 -7.94 10.59
C MET A 81 10.53 -9.03 10.19
N ILE A 82 10.75 -9.25 8.89
CA ILE A 82 11.71 -10.21 8.38
C ILE A 82 13.13 -9.82 8.82
N ALA A 83 13.49 -8.54 8.67
CA ALA A 83 14.80 -8.04 9.06
C ALA A 83 15.04 -8.20 10.58
N ALA A 84 14.04 -7.93 11.41
CA ALA A 84 14.12 -8.12 12.85
C ALA A 84 14.30 -9.60 13.23
N ASP A 85 13.56 -10.51 12.55
CA ASP A 85 13.69 -11.95 12.76
C ASP A 85 15.07 -12.48 12.36
N ASN A 86 15.58 -12.07 11.20
CA ASN A 86 16.90 -12.43 10.72
C ASN A 86 18.01 -12.00 11.68
N ARG A 87 17.89 -10.77 12.25
CA ARG A 87 18.84 -10.28 13.27
C ARG A 87 18.75 -11.06 14.56
N ARG A 88 17.53 -11.31 15.06
CA ARG A 88 17.31 -12.09 16.29
C ARG A 88 17.86 -13.50 16.16
N ASN A 89 17.65 -14.15 15.03
CA ASN A 89 18.10 -15.51 14.76
C ASN A 89 19.54 -15.59 14.24
N LYS A 90 20.29 -14.48 14.22
CA LYS A 90 21.68 -14.39 13.78
C LYS A 90 21.94 -15.03 12.40
N ARG A 91 20.98 -14.96 11.48
CA ARG A 91 21.06 -15.61 10.16
C ARG A 91 22.21 -15.10 9.28
N PHE A 92 22.78 -13.93 9.61
CA PHE A 92 23.95 -13.36 8.93
C PHE A 92 25.29 -13.88 9.47
N SER A 93 25.29 -14.70 10.52
CA SER A 93 26.52 -15.11 11.24
C SER A 93 27.04 -16.49 10.82
N SER A 94 26.26 -17.25 10.05
CA SER A 94 26.59 -18.62 9.65
C SER A 94 27.11 -18.64 8.21
N GLY A 95 28.42 -18.43 8.02
CA GLY A 95 29.06 -18.61 6.71
C GLY A 95 30.34 -17.81 6.54
N THR A 96 31.25 -18.33 5.73
CA THR A 96 32.59 -17.80 5.46
C THR A 96 32.61 -16.51 4.63
N MET A 97 31.49 -16.06 4.09
CA MET A 97 31.35 -14.77 3.38
C MET A 97 30.12 -14.01 3.88
N ARG A 98 30.36 -12.94 4.62
CA ARG A 98 29.34 -11.94 4.93
C ARG A 98 28.95 -11.19 3.66
N ASN A 99 27.69 -11.35 3.23
CA ASN A 99 27.13 -10.44 2.24
C ASN A 99 26.79 -9.12 2.94
N ASN A 100 27.58 -8.08 2.68
CA ASN A 100 27.38 -6.77 3.31
C ASN A 100 26.01 -6.17 3.03
N GLY A 101 25.43 -6.41 1.84
CA GLY A 101 24.09 -5.93 1.48
C GLY A 101 23.00 -6.57 2.34
N GLU A 102 23.05 -7.87 2.57
CA GLU A 102 22.12 -8.58 3.44
C GLU A 102 22.26 -8.15 4.90
N PHE A 103 23.50 -7.98 5.37
CA PHE A 103 23.75 -7.51 6.72
C PHE A 103 23.22 -6.09 6.96
N LEU A 104 23.46 -5.17 6.02
CA LEU A 104 23.01 -3.77 6.13
C LEU A 104 21.50 -3.67 6.07
N SER A 105 20.86 -4.33 5.10
CA SER A 105 19.41 -4.31 4.94
C SER A 105 18.68 -5.11 6.03
N GLY A 106 19.31 -6.14 6.56
CA GLY A 106 18.68 -7.14 7.40
C GLY A 106 17.78 -8.12 6.62
N PHE A 107 17.81 -8.05 5.29
CA PHE A 107 16.97 -8.86 4.39
C PHE A 107 17.86 -9.75 3.55
N LEU A 108 17.61 -11.07 3.58
CA LEU A 108 18.38 -12.05 2.82
C LEU A 108 17.91 -12.08 1.37
N ARG A 109 18.79 -12.45 0.46
CA ARG A 109 18.45 -12.64 -0.98
C ARG A 109 17.31 -13.65 -1.18
N THR A 110 17.17 -14.59 -0.27
CA THR A 110 16.13 -15.64 -0.31
C THR A 110 14.82 -15.21 0.34
N ASP A 111 14.82 -14.11 1.10
CA ASP A 111 13.60 -13.62 1.74
C ASP A 111 12.60 -13.15 0.70
N LYS A 112 11.33 -13.34 0.99
CA LYS A 112 10.21 -12.96 0.15
C LYS A 112 9.15 -12.25 0.99
N ILE A 113 8.43 -11.35 0.37
CA ILE A 113 7.26 -10.69 0.95
C ILE A 113 6.01 -11.21 0.27
N LEU A 114 4.89 -11.12 0.96
CA LEU A 114 3.58 -11.46 0.42
C LEU A 114 3.02 -10.27 -0.36
N PRO A 115 2.36 -10.51 -1.50
CA PRO A 115 1.64 -9.47 -2.21
C PRO A 115 0.54 -8.88 -1.31
N VAL A 116 0.33 -7.57 -1.45
CA VAL A 116 -0.77 -6.84 -0.79
C VAL A 116 -1.75 -6.42 -1.88
N ILE A 117 -3.01 -6.72 -1.68
CA ILE A 117 -4.09 -6.35 -2.59
C ILE A 117 -5.12 -5.54 -1.79
N THR A 118 -5.40 -4.31 -2.22
CA THR A 118 -6.46 -3.49 -1.63
C THR A 118 -7.67 -3.46 -2.54
N LEU A 119 -8.80 -3.95 -2.05
CA LEU A 119 -10.11 -3.81 -2.68
C LEU A 119 -10.78 -2.53 -2.16
N THR A 120 -11.28 -1.71 -3.08
CA THR A 120 -12.13 -0.57 -2.75
C THR A 120 -13.58 -0.96 -3.03
N LEU A 121 -14.39 -1.04 -1.99
CA LEU A 121 -15.82 -1.30 -2.08
C LEU A 121 -16.55 0.04 -2.09
N TYR A 122 -17.21 0.36 -3.20
CA TYR A 122 -17.94 1.61 -3.34
C TYR A 122 -19.45 1.36 -3.29
N PHE A 123 -20.08 1.93 -2.28
CA PHE A 123 -21.52 1.80 -2.00
C PHE A 123 -22.31 3.08 -2.33
N GLY A 124 -21.71 4.05 -3.02
CA GLY A 124 -22.41 5.26 -3.44
C GLY A 124 -23.48 4.96 -4.49
N THR A 125 -24.50 5.79 -4.53
CA THR A 125 -25.64 5.68 -5.46
C THR A 125 -25.30 6.15 -6.87
N GLU A 126 -24.31 7.06 -6.98
CA GLU A 126 -23.84 7.56 -8.26
C GLU A 126 -22.71 6.70 -8.80
N PRO A 127 -22.51 6.60 -10.12
CA PRO A 127 -21.36 5.89 -10.68
C PRO A 127 -20.03 6.48 -10.19
N TRP A 128 -19.03 5.61 -10.02
CA TRP A 128 -17.69 6.08 -9.71
C TRP A 128 -17.11 6.88 -10.88
N ASP A 129 -16.77 8.14 -10.65
CA ASP A 129 -16.18 9.06 -11.63
C ASP A 129 -14.76 9.51 -11.27
N GLY A 130 -14.20 8.96 -10.18
CA GLY A 130 -12.83 9.23 -9.76
C GLY A 130 -11.77 8.43 -10.52
N PRO A 131 -10.49 8.82 -10.43
CA PRO A 131 -9.40 8.12 -11.08
C PRO A 131 -9.27 6.68 -10.56
N LEU A 132 -9.05 5.74 -11.47
CA LEU A 132 -8.81 4.33 -11.19
C LEU A 132 -7.33 3.96 -11.26
N SER A 133 -6.49 4.87 -11.71
CA SER A 133 -5.05 4.67 -11.75
C SER A 133 -4.29 5.93 -11.37
N LEU A 134 -3.05 5.73 -10.91
CA LEU A 134 -2.17 6.85 -10.60
C LEU A 134 -1.81 7.65 -11.86
N ARG A 135 -1.77 7.00 -13.03
CA ARG A 135 -1.53 7.64 -14.32
C ARG A 135 -2.57 8.70 -14.67
N GLU A 136 -3.82 8.46 -14.33
CA GLU A 136 -4.92 9.42 -14.57
C GLU A 136 -4.80 10.69 -13.70
N MET A 137 -3.96 10.66 -12.66
CA MET A 137 -3.74 11.78 -11.75
C MET A 137 -2.50 12.61 -12.09
N TYR A 138 -1.67 12.17 -13.05
CA TYR A 138 -0.46 12.89 -13.41
C TYR A 138 -0.76 14.01 -14.40
N ASP A 139 -0.17 15.18 -14.17
CA ASP A 139 -0.12 16.29 -15.12
C ASP A 139 1.09 16.12 -16.05
N ILE A 140 1.08 15.05 -16.86
CA ILE A 140 2.15 14.72 -17.80
C ILE A 140 1.53 14.29 -19.12
N ASN A 141 1.92 14.99 -20.21
CA ASN A 141 1.50 14.68 -21.57
C ASN A 141 2.54 13.86 -22.35
N ASP A 142 3.76 13.70 -21.84
CA ASP A 142 4.82 12.93 -22.50
C ASP A 142 4.74 11.45 -22.10
N SER A 143 4.34 10.60 -23.05
CA SER A 143 4.22 9.16 -22.86
C SER A 143 5.53 8.49 -22.43
N LYS A 144 6.70 9.02 -22.87
CA LYS A 144 8.00 8.45 -22.52
C LYS A 144 8.33 8.66 -21.05
N LEU A 145 7.91 9.78 -20.46
CA LEU A 145 8.09 10.00 -19.02
C LEU A 145 7.26 9.04 -18.19
N LEU A 146 6.08 8.65 -18.68
CA LEU A 146 5.20 7.70 -17.99
C LEU A 146 5.81 6.29 -17.89
N ASP A 147 6.77 5.93 -18.75
CA ASP A 147 7.46 4.64 -18.67
C ASP A 147 8.40 4.54 -17.43
N PHE A 148 8.79 5.68 -16.88
CA PHE A 148 9.66 5.76 -15.70
C PHE A 148 8.88 5.91 -14.39
N VAL A 149 7.57 6.12 -14.47
CA VAL A 149 6.72 6.36 -13.30
C VAL A 149 5.85 5.12 -13.04
N PRO A 150 5.87 4.56 -11.82
CA PRO A 150 5.02 3.43 -11.48
C PRO A 150 3.54 3.80 -11.62
N ASP A 151 2.76 2.89 -12.17
CA ASP A 151 1.32 2.98 -12.13
C ASP A 151 0.78 2.16 -10.95
N TYR A 152 -0.19 2.72 -10.25
CA TYR A 152 -0.92 2.01 -9.20
C TYR A 152 -2.41 2.05 -9.53
N ARG A 153 -3.03 0.87 -9.66
CA ARG A 153 -4.44 0.72 -10.03
C ARG A 153 -5.30 0.43 -8.82
N VAL A 154 -6.46 1.07 -8.77
CA VAL A 154 -7.51 0.79 -7.79
C VAL A 154 -8.27 -0.45 -8.23
N GLN A 155 -8.40 -1.42 -7.32
CA GLN A 155 -9.28 -2.57 -7.51
C GLN A 155 -10.66 -2.18 -6.98
N LEU A 156 -11.46 -1.55 -7.84
CA LEU A 156 -12.79 -1.07 -7.49
C LEU A 156 -13.83 -2.18 -7.67
N ILE A 157 -14.68 -2.33 -6.66
CA ILE A 157 -15.88 -3.17 -6.69
C ILE A 157 -17.06 -2.27 -6.35
N GLN A 158 -18.05 -2.23 -7.21
CA GLN A 158 -19.31 -1.52 -7.03
C GLN A 158 -20.42 -2.57 -6.90
N PRO A 159 -20.89 -2.91 -5.70
CA PRO A 159 -21.87 -3.98 -5.51
C PRO A 159 -23.16 -3.77 -6.32
N MET A 160 -23.59 -2.52 -6.49
CA MET A 160 -24.79 -2.19 -7.27
C MET A 160 -24.68 -2.47 -8.78
N THR A 161 -23.47 -2.66 -9.29
CA THR A 161 -23.21 -2.93 -10.72
C THR A 161 -22.90 -4.40 -11.00
N LEU A 162 -22.79 -5.23 -9.95
CA LEU A 162 -22.49 -6.65 -10.09
C LEU A 162 -23.73 -7.40 -10.62
N SER A 163 -23.50 -8.26 -11.60
CA SER A 163 -24.51 -9.21 -12.09
C SER A 163 -24.64 -10.41 -11.13
N GLU A 164 -25.72 -11.19 -11.28
CA GLU A 164 -25.87 -12.44 -10.52
C GLU A 164 -24.70 -13.39 -10.77
N ASP A 165 -24.21 -13.48 -12.01
CA ASP A 165 -23.04 -14.28 -12.38
C ASP A 165 -21.75 -13.82 -11.67
N ASP A 166 -21.64 -12.52 -11.38
CA ASP A 166 -20.51 -12.01 -10.62
C ASP A 166 -20.61 -12.40 -9.13
N PHE A 167 -21.81 -12.39 -8.56
CA PHE A 167 -22.04 -12.85 -7.20
C PHE A 167 -21.77 -14.35 -7.03
N GLU A 168 -22.00 -15.16 -8.06
CA GLU A 168 -21.68 -16.60 -8.02
C GLU A 168 -20.19 -16.90 -7.92
N LYS A 169 -19.33 -15.98 -8.36
CA LYS A 169 -17.87 -16.09 -8.21
C LYS A 169 -17.41 -15.93 -6.76
N PHE A 170 -18.23 -15.33 -5.90
CA PHE A 170 -17.91 -15.18 -4.48
C PHE A 170 -18.42 -16.39 -3.68
N HIS A 171 -17.52 -17.29 -3.32
CA HIS A 171 -17.82 -18.52 -2.56
C HIS A 171 -17.71 -18.33 -1.03
N THR A 172 -17.78 -17.10 -0.53
CA THR A 172 -17.58 -16.77 0.89
C THR A 172 -18.74 -15.93 1.43
N SER A 173 -18.77 -15.72 2.74
CA SER A 173 -19.71 -14.79 3.41
C SER A 173 -19.66 -13.36 2.85
N LEU A 174 -18.66 -13.01 2.06
CA LEU A 174 -18.63 -11.73 1.31
C LEU A 174 -19.79 -11.64 0.31
N ARG A 175 -20.22 -12.77 -0.28
CA ARG A 175 -21.39 -12.80 -1.16
C ARG A 175 -22.66 -12.34 -0.43
N GLU A 176 -22.91 -12.88 0.78
CA GLU A 176 -24.10 -12.52 1.56
C GLU A 176 -24.09 -11.03 1.93
N VAL A 177 -22.94 -10.52 2.32
CA VAL A 177 -22.78 -9.09 2.64
C VAL A 177 -23.04 -8.21 1.42
N LEU A 178 -22.48 -8.55 0.25
CA LEU A 178 -22.65 -7.78 -0.97
C LEU A 178 -24.07 -7.86 -1.56
N GLN A 179 -24.81 -8.94 -1.31
CA GLN A 179 -26.22 -9.11 -1.76
C GLN A 179 -27.24 -8.42 -0.84
N THR A 180 -26.86 -8.08 0.40
CA THR A 180 -27.76 -7.49 1.40
C THR A 180 -27.78 -5.96 1.34
N ILE A 181 -26.93 -5.36 0.53
CA ILE A 181 -26.75 -3.92 0.36
C ILE A 181 -27.44 -3.46 -0.92
#